data_5b1da8ee0582d6d0fb81f0eff8d2c6df
#
_entry.id   5b1da8ee0582d6d0fb81f0eff8d2c6df
#
_cell.length_a   1.000
_cell.length_b   1.000
_cell.length_c   1.000
_cell.angle_alpha   90.00
_cell.angle_beta   90.00
_cell.angle_gamma   90.00
#
_symmetry.space_group_name_H-M   'P 1'
#
loop_
_entity.id
_entity.type
_entity.pdbx_description
1 polymer ?
#
loop_
_entity_poly.entity_id
_entity_poly.type
_entity_poly.pdbx_seq_one_letter_code
_entity_poly.pdbx_strand_id
1 'polypeptide(L)'
;MQNGKVSLLLSGGVDSTACLAYYLENGYDVKAYFIHYGHAANDIEYKHAQIVSHYYNASLTLLKFTGATYNGKWEITGRNAFLILSVLMANQSYSGIISAGIHKGSEYYDCNENFIHTMKKLISEYSDGTVQLDIPFFEMAKEAIITYCNSHNVPIESTYSCQIGMANPCGKCPSCKERNEALLYVNQNFRIGI
;
A
#
# COMPACT_ATOMS: atom_id res chain seq x y z
N MET A 1 -2.76 -25.88 -2.64
CA MET A 1 -3.92 -25.27 -3.33
C MET A 1 -3.72 -23.76 -3.27
N GLN A 2 -3.94 -23.04 -4.36
CA GLN A 2 -3.79 -21.59 -4.42
C GLN A 2 -5.03 -20.94 -3.77
N ASN A 3 -4.85 -20.02 -2.80
CA ASN A 3 -5.94 -19.46 -1.98
C ASN A 3 -6.77 -18.37 -2.68
N GLY A 4 -6.63 -18.18 -3.98
CA GLY A 4 -7.36 -17.18 -4.74
C GLY A 4 -6.44 -16.10 -5.34
N LYS A 5 -7.05 -15.11 -6.00
CA LYS A 5 -6.32 -14.03 -6.69
C LYS A 5 -6.41 -12.73 -5.92
N VAL A 6 -5.31 -11.99 -5.89
CA VAL A 6 -5.24 -10.65 -5.26
C VAL A 6 -4.68 -9.64 -6.26
N SER A 7 -5.41 -8.56 -6.45
CA SER A 7 -4.96 -7.35 -7.14
C SER A 7 -4.53 -6.32 -6.10
N LEU A 8 -3.21 -6.19 -5.88
CA LEU A 8 -2.62 -5.38 -4.82
C LEU A 8 -2.18 -4.02 -5.33
N LEU A 9 -2.62 -2.94 -4.69
CA LEU A 9 -2.03 -1.61 -4.84
C LEU A 9 -0.65 -1.58 -4.17
N LEU A 10 0.41 -1.57 -4.98
CA LEU A 10 1.80 -1.56 -4.52
C LEU A 10 2.44 -0.20 -4.76
N SER A 11 2.48 0.64 -3.73
CA SER A 11 3.08 1.98 -3.78
C SER A 11 4.61 1.99 -3.62
N GLY A 12 5.22 0.86 -3.26
CA GLY A 12 6.64 0.81 -2.86
C GLY A 12 6.90 1.27 -1.43
N GLY A 13 5.86 1.64 -0.68
CA GLY A 13 5.92 1.93 0.75
C GLY A 13 5.86 0.67 1.61
N VAL A 14 6.22 0.80 2.89
CA VAL A 14 6.32 -0.35 3.81
C VAL A 14 4.99 -1.09 3.97
N ASP A 15 3.87 -0.37 4.06
CA ASP A 15 2.55 -0.98 4.30
C ASP A 15 2.10 -1.84 3.11
N SER A 16 2.24 -1.32 1.89
CA SER A 16 1.90 -2.07 0.67
C SER A 16 2.86 -3.25 0.43
N THR A 17 4.12 -3.12 0.86
CA THR A 17 5.11 -4.21 0.80
C THR A 17 4.79 -5.30 1.82
N ALA A 18 4.36 -4.93 3.02
CA ALA A 18 3.87 -5.88 4.02
C ALA A 18 2.64 -6.66 3.50
N CYS A 19 1.69 -5.98 2.85
CA CYS A 19 0.55 -6.64 2.20
C CYS A 19 1.00 -7.64 1.13
N LEU A 20 1.99 -7.29 0.31
CA LEU A 20 2.53 -8.21 -0.71
C LEU A 20 3.10 -9.47 -0.07
N ALA A 21 3.94 -9.32 0.95
CA ALA A 21 4.50 -10.44 1.69
C ALA A 21 3.40 -11.32 2.29
N TYR A 22 2.43 -10.70 2.98
CA TYR A 22 1.32 -11.39 3.61
C TYR A 22 0.55 -12.29 2.64
N TYR A 23 0.15 -11.77 1.48
CA TYR A 23 -0.61 -12.58 0.54
C TYR A 23 0.22 -13.69 -0.11
N LEU A 24 1.48 -13.42 -0.45
CA LEU A 24 2.36 -14.44 -1.04
C LEU A 24 2.65 -15.57 -0.04
N GLU A 25 2.94 -15.27 1.22
CA GLU A 25 3.14 -16.26 2.28
C GLU A 25 1.90 -17.11 2.55
N ASN A 26 0.72 -16.53 2.36
CA ASN A 26 -0.55 -17.24 2.48
C ASN A 26 -0.99 -17.92 1.16
N GLY A 27 -0.12 -18.03 0.14
CA GLY A 27 -0.35 -18.83 -1.05
C GLY A 27 -1.34 -18.22 -2.05
N TYR A 28 -1.54 -16.90 -2.04
CA TYR A 28 -2.37 -16.21 -3.04
C TYR A 28 -1.58 -15.95 -4.34
N ASP A 29 -2.31 -15.91 -5.45
CA ASP A 29 -1.80 -15.39 -6.73
C ASP A 29 -1.92 -13.88 -6.74
N VAL A 30 -0.79 -13.17 -6.61
CA VAL A 30 -0.76 -11.72 -6.46
C VAL A 30 -0.32 -11.04 -7.74
N LYS A 31 -1.17 -10.14 -8.26
CA LYS A 31 -0.84 -9.18 -9.29
C LYS A 31 -0.77 -7.77 -8.68
N ALA A 32 0.40 -7.16 -8.70
CA ALA A 32 0.61 -5.82 -8.17
C ALA A 32 0.28 -4.74 -9.21
N TYR A 33 -0.25 -3.60 -8.74
CA TYR A 33 -0.57 -2.43 -9.53
C TYR A 33 0.04 -1.19 -8.90
N PHE A 34 0.79 -0.44 -9.69
CA PHE A 34 1.20 0.92 -9.33
C PHE A 34 0.40 1.92 -10.14
N ILE A 35 -0.17 2.93 -9.45
CA ILE A 35 -0.94 3.99 -10.10
C ILE A 35 -0.11 5.27 -10.13
N HIS A 36 0.32 5.68 -11.30
CA HIS A 36 1.01 6.94 -11.51
C HIS A 36 -0.01 8.03 -11.83
N TYR A 37 -0.24 8.96 -10.91
CA TYR A 37 -1.24 10.03 -11.04
C TYR A 37 -0.66 11.44 -10.92
N GLY A 38 0.67 11.58 -11.01
CA GLY A 38 1.34 12.88 -11.16
C GLY A 38 1.70 13.60 -9.86
N HIS A 39 1.63 12.96 -8.67
CA HIS A 39 2.12 13.61 -7.44
C HIS A 39 3.66 13.60 -7.37
N ALA A 40 4.21 14.43 -6.49
CA ALA A 40 5.66 14.71 -6.44
C ALA A 40 6.56 13.47 -6.27
N ALA A 41 6.09 12.44 -5.53
CA ALA A 41 6.88 11.24 -5.26
C ALA A 41 6.65 10.09 -6.25
N ASN A 42 5.76 10.24 -7.25
CA ASN A 42 5.35 9.13 -8.11
C ASN A 42 6.50 8.37 -8.76
N ASP A 43 7.49 9.08 -9.33
CA ASP A 43 8.56 8.41 -10.07
C ASP A 43 9.47 7.59 -9.13
N ILE A 44 9.76 8.13 -7.96
CA ILE A 44 10.60 7.42 -6.98
C ILE A 44 9.84 6.30 -6.29
N GLU A 45 8.57 6.47 -5.98
CA GLU A 45 7.69 5.41 -5.46
C GLU A 45 7.57 4.27 -6.46
N TYR A 46 7.37 4.57 -7.76
CA TYR A 46 7.33 3.54 -8.80
C TYR A 46 8.64 2.74 -8.88
N LYS A 47 9.79 3.42 -8.78
CA LYS A 47 11.08 2.75 -8.73
C LYS A 47 11.18 1.76 -7.56
N HIS A 48 10.72 2.17 -6.37
CA HIS A 48 10.71 1.28 -5.20
C HIS A 48 9.68 0.16 -5.32
N ALA A 49 8.52 0.42 -5.91
CA ALA A 49 7.54 -0.63 -6.24
C ALA A 49 8.13 -1.68 -7.20
N GLN A 50 8.94 -1.26 -8.18
CA GLN A 50 9.67 -2.17 -9.07
C GLN A 50 10.72 -3.01 -8.31
N ILE A 51 11.49 -2.40 -7.40
CA ILE A 51 12.49 -3.11 -6.59
C ILE A 51 11.79 -4.18 -5.73
N VAL A 52 10.72 -3.79 -5.04
CA VAL A 52 9.94 -4.68 -4.18
C VAL A 52 9.27 -5.80 -4.98
N SER A 53 8.64 -5.48 -6.11
CA SER A 53 8.01 -6.49 -6.96
C SER A 53 9.03 -7.51 -7.51
N HIS A 54 10.22 -7.04 -7.87
CA HIS A 54 11.32 -7.91 -8.32
C HIS A 54 11.81 -8.82 -7.18
N TYR A 55 11.99 -8.28 -5.96
CA TYR A 55 12.40 -9.07 -4.80
C TYR A 55 11.46 -10.26 -4.53
N TYR A 56 10.15 -10.04 -4.66
CA TYR A 56 9.13 -11.07 -4.47
C TYR A 56 8.78 -11.86 -5.74
N ASN A 57 9.43 -11.60 -6.86
CA ASN A 57 9.08 -12.17 -8.17
C ASN A 57 7.58 -12.00 -8.51
N ALA A 58 6.99 -10.87 -8.10
CA ALA A 58 5.60 -10.52 -8.34
C ALA A 58 5.46 -9.67 -9.61
N SER A 59 4.40 -9.91 -10.40
CA SER A 59 4.10 -9.07 -11.56
C SER A 59 3.66 -7.67 -11.14
N LEU A 60 4.20 -6.61 -11.78
CA LEU A 60 3.80 -5.22 -11.52
C LEU A 60 3.24 -4.59 -12.80
N THR A 61 2.02 -4.11 -12.73
CA THR A 61 1.36 -3.35 -13.80
C THR A 61 1.35 -1.87 -13.46
N LEU A 62 1.85 -1.03 -14.38
CA LEU A 62 1.78 0.42 -14.27
C LEU A 62 0.50 0.93 -14.93
N LEU A 63 -0.35 1.62 -14.16
CA LEU A 63 -1.46 2.42 -14.67
C LEU A 63 -1.08 3.90 -14.61
N LYS A 64 -1.23 4.61 -15.73
CA LYS A 64 -0.93 6.06 -15.80
C LYS A 64 -2.21 6.86 -15.91
N PHE A 65 -2.36 7.82 -15.03
CA PHE A 65 -3.44 8.79 -15.03
C PHE A 65 -2.87 10.20 -15.20
N THR A 66 -3.44 10.99 -16.09
CA THR A 66 -3.03 12.37 -16.40
C THR A 66 -4.16 13.34 -16.11
N GLY A 67 -3.82 14.58 -15.80
CA GLY A 67 -4.81 15.64 -15.56
C GLY A 67 -5.14 15.90 -14.08
N ALA A 68 -4.60 15.11 -13.15
CA ALA A 68 -4.70 15.47 -11.74
C ALA A 68 -3.84 16.71 -11.44
N THR A 69 -4.37 17.63 -10.65
CA THR A 69 -3.63 18.78 -10.13
C THR A 69 -3.28 18.56 -8.67
N TYR A 70 -1.99 18.71 -8.36
CA TYR A 70 -1.51 18.65 -6.98
C TYR A 70 -1.39 20.07 -6.40
N ASN A 71 -2.05 20.33 -5.28
CA ASN A 71 -2.11 21.67 -4.67
C ASN A 71 -1.07 21.89 -3.55
N GLY A 72 -0.09 20.99 -3.41
CA GLY A 72 0.97 21.07 -2.40
C GLY A 72 0.54 20.63 -0.99
N LYS A 73 -0.69 20.21 -0.77
CA LYS A 73 -1.13 19.63 0.50
C LYS A 73 -0.69 18.17 0.63
N TRP A 74 -0.48 17.73 1.87
CA TRP A 74 -0.14 16.32 2.14
C TRP A 74 -1.29 15.37 1.86
N GLU A 75 -2.52 15.83 2.10
CA GLU A 75 -3.74 15.10 1.79
C GLU A 75 -4.19 15.40 0.35
N ILE A 76 -4.44 14.34 -0.41
CA ILE A 76 -5.08 14.39 -1.71
C ILE A 76 -6.47 13.79 -1.56
N THR A 77 -7.48 14.66 -1.56
CA THR A 77 -8.87 14.28 -1.35
C THR A 77 -9.32 13.20 -2.32
N GLY A 78 -9.86 12.09 -1.80
CA GLY A 78 -10.35 10.97 -2.58
C GLY A 78 -9.27 10.06 -3.19
N ARG A 79 -8.00 10.23 -2.80
CA ARG A 79 -6.88 9.46 -3.36
C ARG A 79 -7.08 7.97 -3.23
N ASN A 80 -7.34 7.46 -2.03
CA ASN A 80 -7.45 6.01 -1.83
C ASN A 80 -8.66 5.42 -2.56
N ALA A 81 -9.79 6.15 -2.63
CA ALA A 81 -10.94 5.74 -3.44
C ALA A 81 -10.57 5.64 -4.93
N PHE A 82 -9.92 6.68 -5.47
CA PHE A 82 -9.45 6.68 -6.85
C PHE A 82 -8.49 5.51 -7.14
N LEU A 83 -7.51 5.26 -6.28
CA LEU A 83 -6.54 4.18 -6.46
C LEU A 83 -7.22 2.81 -6.48
N ILE A 84 -8.11 2.54 -5.52
CA ILE A 84 -8.84 1.27 -5.40
C ILE A 84 -9.75 1.05 -6.61
N LEU A 85 -10.54 2.06 -7.00
CA LEU A 85 -11.44 1.98 -8.16
C LEU A 85 -10.69 1.87 -9.49
N SER A 86 -9.49 2.45 -9.60
CA SER A 86 -8.64 2.29 -10.78
C SER A 86 -8.23 0.83 -11.00
N VAL A 87 -7.95 0.08 -9.93
CA VAL A 87 -7.65 -1.35 -10.01
C VAL A 87 -8.89 -2.15 -10.41
N LEU A 88 -10.06 -1.82 -9.84
CA LEU A 88 -11.33 -2.46 -10.23
C LEU A 88 -11.61 -2.24 -11.74
N MET A 89 -11.45 -1.02 -12.21
CA MET A 89 -11.65 -0.66 -13.62
C MET A 89 -10.64 -1.37 -14.56
N ALA A 90 -9.38 -1.52 -14.12
CA ALA A 90 -8.35 -2.18 -14.92
C ALA A 90 -8.51 -3.71 -15.01
N ASN A 91 -9.35 -4.31 -14.17
CA ASN A 91 -9.57 -5.75 -14.08
C ASN A 91 -11.01 -6.13 -14.43
N GLN A 92 -11.48 -5.79 -15.60
CA GLN A 92 -12.80 -6.22 -16.07
C GLN A 92 -12.90 -7.76 -16.06
N SER A 93 -14.03 -8.28 -15.61
CA SER A 93 -14.26 -9.74 -15.43
C SER A 93 -13.35 -10.41 -14.37
N TYR A 94 -12.80 -9.63 -13.44
CA TYR A 94 -12.01 -10.14 -12.32
C TYR A 94 -12.91 -10.70 -11.22
N SER A 95 -12.46 -11.78 -10.59
CA SER A 95 -13.03 -12.27 -9.32
C SER A 95 -11.88 -12.50 -8.34
N GLY A 96 -12.06 -12.05 -7.09
CA GLY A 96 -11.04 -12.17 -6.05
C GLY A 96 -10.95 -10.95 -5.14
N ILE A 97 -9.76 -10.61 -4.71
CA ILE A 97 -9.51 -9.55 -3.72
C ILE A 97 -8.81 -8.37 -4.37
N ILE A 98 -9.30 -7.15 -4.14
CA ILE A 98 -8.50 -5.91 -4.29
C ILE A 98 -7.95 -5.56 -2.91
N SER A 99 -6.66 -5.25 -2.81
CA SER A 99 -6.03 -4.91 -1.54
C SER A 99 -5.16 -3.66 -1.62
N ALA A 100 -5.02 -2.98 -0.49
CA ALA A 100 -4.19 -1.79 -0.34
C ALA A 100 -3.55 -1.74 1.06
N GLY A 101 -2.37 -1.15 1.14
CA GLY A 101 -1.67 -0.89 2.40
C GLY A 101 -2.21 0.37 3.09
N ILE A 102 -3.40 0.29 3.67
CA ILE A 102 -4.03 1.35 4.46
C ILE A 102 -4.08 0.90 5.92
N HIS A 103 -3.76 1.79 6.86
CA HIS A 103 -3.93 1.56 8.29
C HIS A 103 -4.60 2.76 8.95
N LYS A 104 -5.25 2.56 10.08
CA LYS A 104 -6.07 3.58 10.79
C LYS A 104 -5.28 4.58 11.62
N GLY A 105 -3.97 4.71 11.41
CA GLY A 105 -3.11 5.62 12.18
C GLY A 105 -3.14 7.08 11.72
N SER A 106 -3.85 7.43 10.63
CA SER A 106 -3.90 8.80 10.11
C SER A 106 -5.25 9.47 10.35
N GLU A 107 -5.25 10.82 10.41
CA GLU A 107 -6.47 11.62 10.57
C GLU A 107 -7.27 11.77 9.25
N TYR A 108 -6.81 11.19 8.14
CA TYR A 108 -7.47 11.32 6.85
C TYR A 108 -8.73 10.47 6.78
N TYR A 109 -9.79 11.04 6.19
CA TYR A 109 -11.06 10.33 6.01
C TYR A 109 -10.89 8.99 5.30
N ASP A 110 -10.05 8.93 4.27
CA ASP A 110 -9.82 7.73 3.47
C ASP A 110 -8.90 6.67 4.14
N CYS A 111 -8.66 6.84 5.44
CA CYS A 111 -7.98 5.89 6.34
C CYS A 111 -8.86 5.51 7.55
N ASN A 112 -10.17 5.80 7.55
CA ASN A 112 -11.07 5.45 8.65
C ASN A 112 -12.00 4.27 8.31
N GLU A 113 -12.66 3.71 9.34
CA GLU A 113 -13.54 2.55 9.22
C GLU A 113 -14.75 2.81 8.30
N ASN A 114 -15.34 4.01 8.36
CA ASN A 114 -16.49 4.37 7.53
C ASN A 114 -16.13 4.37 6.04
N PHE A 115 -14.95 4.89 5.71
CA PHE A 115 -14.42 4.84 4.35
C PHE A 115 -14.26 3.39 3.86
N ILE A 116 -13.57 2.56 4.66
CA ILE A 116 -13.34 1.15 4.29
C ILE A 116 -14.67 0.40 4.13
N HIS A 117 -15.61 0.60 5.03
CA HIS A 117 -16.94 -0.01 4.92
C HIS A 117 -17.67 0.42 3.65
N THR A 118 -17.66 1.71 3.34
CA THR A 118 -18.26 2.28 2.13
C THR A 118 -17.62 1.71 0.87
N MET A 119 -16.30 1.64 0.83
CA MET A 119 -15.58 1.09 -0.31
C MET A 119 -15.81 -0.41 -0.50
N LYS A 120 -15.88 -1.19 0.58
CA LYS A 120 -16.23 -2.62 0.53
C LYS A 120 -17.60 -2.82 -0.10
N LYS A 121 -18.61 -2.06 0.35
CA LYS A 121 -19.96 -2.08 -0.20
C LYS A 121 -19.98 -1.72 -1.68
N LEU A 122 -19.34 -0.59 -2.05
CA LEU A 122 -19.30 -0.09 -3.41
C LEU A 122 -18.68 -1.11 -4.38
N ILE A 123 -17.54 -1.70 -4.02
CA ILE A 123 -16.86 -2.70 -4.84
C ILE A 123 -17.72 -3.95 -5.01
N SER A 124 -18.34 -4.43 -3.94
CA SER A 124 -19.24 -5.58 -3.99
C SER A 124 -20.43 -5.34 -4.91
N GLU A 125 -21.04 -4.16 -4.85
CA GLU A 125 -22.17 -3.79 -5.72
C GLU A 125 -21.77 -3.68 -7.20
N TYR A 126 -20.61 -3.07 -7.51
CA TYR A 126 -20.12 -2.99 -8.90
C TYR A 126 -19.72 -4.32 -9.51
N SER A 127 -19.41 -5.32 -8.69
CA SER A 127 -18.90 -6.62 -9.13
C SER A 127 -19.86 -7.78 -8.90
N ASP A 128 -21.11 -7.50 -8.55
CA ASP A 128 -22.10 -8.53 -8.17
C ASP A 128 -21.55 -9.51 -7.11
N GLY A 129 -20.77 -8.98 -6.16
CA GLY A 129 -20.14 -9.73 -5.06
C GLY A 129 -18.93 -10.58 -5.45
N THR A 130 -18.48 -10.55 -6.69
CA THR A 130 -17.33 -11.36 -7.15
C THR A 130 -15.97 -10.79 -6.75
N VAL A 131 -15.91 -9.50 -6.42
CA VAL A 131 -14.69 -8.81 -5.93
C VAL A 131 -14.91 -8.33 -4.50
N GLN A 132 -13.91 -8.54 -3.66
CA GLN A 132 -13.88 -8.07 -2.28
C GLN A 132 -12.73 -7.09 -2.07
N LEU A 133 -12.95 -6.07 -1.23
CA LEU A 133 -11.86 -5.23 -0.72
C LEU A 133 -11.35 -5.80 0.59
N ASP A 134 -10.05 -6.07 0.67
CA ASP A 134 -9.38 -6.49 1.90
C ASP A 134 -8.19 -5.59 2.22
N ILE A 135 -8.11 -5.18 3.48
CA ILE A 135 -7.05 -4.32 4.02
C ILE A 135 -6.44 -5.03 5.23
N PRO A 136 -5.47 -5.93 5.03
CA PRO A 136 -5.06 -6.89 6.07
C PRO A 136 -4.44 -6.23 7.31
N PHE A 137 -3.83 -5.07 7.19
CA PHE A 137 -3.17 -4.36 8.30
C PHE A 137 -3.96 -3.14 8.79
N PHE A 138 -5.25 -3.04 8.45
CA PHE A 138 -6.06 -1.86 8.78
C PHE A 138 -6.06 -1.52 10.28
N GLU A 139 -6.21 -2.53 11.13
CA GLU A 139 -6.29 -2.38 12.59
C GLU A 139 -4.92 -2.20 13.28
N MET A 140 -3.83 -2.35 12.53
CA MET A 140 -2.48 -2.30 13.11
C MET A 140 -1.93 -0.88 13.17
N ALA A 141 -1.25 -0.56 14.28
CA ALA A 141 -0.40 0.61 14.36
C ALA A 141 0.88 0.39 13.52
N LYS A 142 1.55 1.48 13.15
CA LYS A 142 2.75 1.42 12.29
C LYS A 142 3.88 0.56 12.88
N GLU A 143 4.05 0.60 14.20
CA GLU A 143 5.05 -0.21 14.92
C GLU A 143 4.76 -1.72 14.80
N ALA A 144 3.47 -2.08 14.83
CA ALA A 144 3.07 -3.48 14.63
C ALA A 144 3.33 -3.95 13.20
N ILE A 145 3.10 -3.07 12.20
CA ILE A 145 3.42 -3.37 10.80
C ILE A 145 4.93 -3.54 10.62
N ILE A 146 5.75 -2.67 11.20
CA ILE A 146 7.22 -2.79 11.16
C ILE A 146 7.69 -4.08 11.86
N THR A 147 7.08 -4.42 12.99
CA THR A 147 7.37 -5.67 13.71
C THR A 147 7.02 -6.89 12.84
N TYR A 148 5.86 -6.88 12.19
CA TYR A 148 5.50 -7.90 11.22
C TYR A 148 6.55 -8.00 10.10
N CYS A 149 6.94 -6.87 9.52
CA CYS A 149 7.95 -6.84 8.46
C CYS A 149 9.28 -7.47 8.90
N ASN A 150 9.75 -7.17 10.10
CA ASN A 150 10.98 -7.76 10.64
C ASN A 150 10.86 -9.28 10.84
N SER A 151 9.72 -9.75 11.38
CA SER A 151 9.52 -11.18 11.64
C SER A 151 9.33 -12.04 10.39
N HIS A 152 8.91 -11.38 9.26
CA HIS A 152 8.68 -12.02 7.96
C HIS A 152 9.74 -11.66 6.90
N ASN A 153 10.89 -11.09 7.31
CA ASN A 153 11.99 -10.71 6.42
C ASN A 153 11.55 -9.82 5.24
N VAL A 154 10.57 -8.93 5.48
CA VAL A 154 10.15 -7.94 4.49
C VAL A 154 11.27 -6.92 4.29
N PRO A 155 11.70 -6.62 3.04
CA PRO A 155 12.84 -5.74 2.78
C PRO A 155 12.49 -4.26 3.00
N ILE A 156 12.38 -3.84 4.28
CA ILE A 156 11.99 -2.47 4.68
C ILE A 156 12.92 -1.41 4.06
N GLU A 157 14.21 -1.69 3.97
CA GLU A 157 15.22 -0.81 3.39
C GLU A 157 15.02 -0.56 1.88
N SER A 158 14.34 -1.48 1.21
CA SER A 158 13.96 -1.34 -0.21
C SER A 158 12.71 -0.50 -0.42
N THR A 159 12.02 -0.08 0.66
CA THR A 159 10.78 0.69 0.60
C THR A 159 11.00 2.19 0.68
N TYR A 160 10.05 2.98 0.15
CA TYR A 160 10.09 4.43 0.15
C TYR A 160 8.80 5.04 0.69
N SER A 161 8.89 6.07 1.54
CA SER A 161 7.72 6.69 2.18
C SER A 161 7.67 8.21 2.10
N CYS A 162 8.69 8.88 1.55
CA CYS A 162 8.74 10.33 1.53
C CYS A 162 7.77 10.93 0.50
N GLN A 163 6.85 11.78 0.95
CA GLN A 163 5.85 12.43 0.08
C GLN A 163 6.42 13.53 -0.83
N ILE A 164 7.66 14.00 -0.59
CA ILE A 164 8.29 15.06 -1.39
C ILE A 164 8.93 14.51 -2.68
N GLY A 165 9.26 13.22 -2.71
CA GLY A 165 9.85 12.59 -3.90
C GLY A 165 11.37 12.85 -4.09
N MET A 166 12.10 13.18 -3.03
CA MET A 166 13.56 13.34 -3.08
C MET A 166 14.25 11.99 -3.01
N ALA A 167 15.41 11.84 -3.68
CA ALA A 167 16.20 10.60 -3.64
C ALA A 167 16.57 10.20 -2.20
N ASN A 168 16.94 11.18 -1.37
CA ASN A 168 17.07 10.98 0.07
C ASN A 168 15.77 11.43 0.75
N PRO A 169 15.10 10.57 1.54
CA PRO A 169 13.89 10.96 2.26
C PRO A 169 14.10 12.21 3.11
N CYS A 170 13.14 13.15 3.08
CA CYS A 170 13.30 14.46 3.71
C CYS A 170 13.34 14.44 5.25
N GLY A 171 12.90 13.35 5.89
CA GLY A 171 12.81 13.23 7.35
C GLY A 171 11.76 14.09 8.04
N LYS A 172 11.03 14.94 7.31
CA LYS A 172 10.17 16.00 7.88
C LYS A 172 8.69 15.89 7.52
N CYS A 173 8.34 15.25 6.39
CA CYS A 173 6.94 15.04 6.02
C CYS A 173 6.28 14.02 6.97
N PRO A 174 4.94 14.00 7.05
CA PRO A 174 4.22 13.09 7.95
C PRO A 174 4.65 11.64 7.81
N SER A 175 4.72 11.10 6.59
CA SER A 175 5.13 9.71 6.34
C SER A 175 6.59 9.41 6.72
N CYS A 176 7.51 10.37 6.56
CA CYS A 176 8.89 10.20 7.05
C CYS A 176 8.96 10.15 8.58
N LYS A 177 8.21 11.03 9.26
CA LYS A 177 8.17 11.06 10.73
C LYS A 177 7.60 9.75 11.27
N GLU A 178 6.43 9.37 10.80
CA GLU A 178 5.75 8.14 11.22
C GLU A 178 6.66 6.90 11.03
N ARG A 179 7.27 6.77 9.84
CA ARG A 179 8.21 5.67 9.57
C ARG A 179 9.41 5.67 10.53
N ASN A 180 10.03 6.82 10.75
CA ASN A 180 11.22 6.93 11.59
C ASN A 180 10.89 6.64 13.05
N GLU A 181 9.78 7.15 13.57
CA GLU A 181 9.28 6.92 14.92
C GLU A 181 9.00 5.44 15.16
N ALA A 182 8.29 4.80 14.23
CA ALA A 182 7.99 3.37 14.32
C ALA A 182 9.26 2.50 14.27
N LEU A 183 10.23 2.81 13.39
CA LEU A 183 11.51 2.11 13.33
C LEU A 183 12.32 2.28 14.62
N LEU A 184 12.36 3.49 15.18
CA LEU A 184 13.04 3.74 16.46
C LEU A 184 12.39 2.98 17.61
N TYR A 185 11.05 2.99 17.69
CA TYR A 185 10.31 2.25 18.70
C TYR A 185 10.61 0.75 18.66
N VAL A 186 10.54 0.16 17.46
CA VAL A 186 10.79 -1.28 17.28
C VAL A 186 12.24 -1.63 17.62
N ASN A 187 13.22 -0.84 17.18
CA ASN A 187 14.64 -1.07 17.49
C ASN A 187 14.95 -0.96 18.99
N GLN A 188 14.23 -0.12 19.74
CA GLN A 188 14.42 0.02 21.19
C GLN A 188 13.77 -1.10 22.00
N ASN A 189 12.59 -1.57 21.57
CA ASN A 189 11.78 -2.51 22.33
C ASN A 189 11.92 -3.97 21.88
N PHE A 190 12.31 -4.18 20.64
CA PHE A 190 12.53 -5.49 20.05
C PHE A 190 13.99 -5.57 19.56
N ARG A 191 14.98 -5.44 20.47
CA ARG A 191 16.36 -5.78 20.15
C ARG A 191 16.39 -7.26 19.74
N ILE A 192 16.27 -7.49 18.44
CA ILE A 192 16.57 -8.78 17.85
C ILE A 192 18.06 -8.97 18.12
N GLY A 193 18.38 -9.95 19.01
CA GLY A 193 19.75 -10.27 19.34
C GLY A 193 20.51 -10.60 18.06
N ILE A 194 21.58 -9.84 17.83
CA ILE A 194 22.64 -10.19 16.90
C ILE A 194 23.44 -11.32 17.55
#